data_baa93825c50c33ae98bf0396b0d3517d
#
_entry.id   baa93825c50c33ae98bf0396b0d3517d
#
_cell.length_a   1.000
_cell.length_b   1.000
_cell.length_c   1.000
_cell.angle_alpha   90.00
_cell.angle_beta   90.00
_cell.angle_gamma   90.00
#
_symmetry.space_group_name_H-M   'P 1'
#
loop_
_entity.id
_entity.type
_entity.pdbx_description
1 polymer ?
#
loop_
_entity_poly.entity_id
_entity_poly.type
_entity_poly.pdbx_seq_one_letter_code
_entity_poly.pdbx_strand_id
1 'polypeptide(L)'
;MRPCTAILKRRDSLCDGTTGLYFEKPDGFKFKPGQFANFTLDSVITTDPGGITRSLSIASAPHEKDLMVAMRMRDTGFKRIASALPIGAPFLLEGPYGNLVLHRGVARPAVFLAGGIGITPFRSMIRHATEVGSAHKIFLFYSIRRFEEAAFLKELREIQELNPRFKFIPTITHSDGIPHDWRGELGHITEPMLRSWIPDFQDPFFYIAGPPGMVAGMREMLGVAGVPDDNIRAEEFAGY
;
A
#
# COMPACT_ATOMS: atom_id res chain seq x y z
N MET A 1 -4.47 -19.58 -11.06
CA MET A 1 -4.51 -20.39 -9.81
C MET A 1 -5.97 -20.68 -9.52
N ARG A 2 -6.30 -21.84 -8.92
CA ARG A 2 -7.72 -22.08 -8.55
C ARG A 2 -8.10 -21.18 -7.39
N PRO A 3 -9.34 -20.64 -7.37
CA PRO A 3 -9.84 -19.88 -6.23
C PRO A 3 -9.74 -20.69 -4.94
N CYS A 4 -9.44 -20.03 -3.83
CA CYS A 4 -9.46 -20.63 -2.50
C CYS A 4 -10.32 -19.79 -1.55
N THR A 5 -10.72 -20.37 -0.43
CA THR A 5 -11.51 -19.66 0.57
C THR A 5 -10.60 -19.03 1.62
N ALA A 6 -10.82 -17.74 1.88
CA ALA A 6 -10.18 -17.01 2.96
C ALA A 6 -11.24 -16.67 4.03
N ILE A 7 -11.00 -17.03 5.28
CA ILE A 7 -11.92 -16.79 6.38
C ILE A 7 -11.57 -15.51 7.10
N LEU A 8 -12.55 -14.61 7.23
CA LEU A 8 -12.39 -13.35 7.96
C LEU A 8 -12.19 -13.62 9.46
N LYS A 9 -11.01 -13.27 9.98
CA LYS A 9 -10.66 -13.49 11.40
C LYS A 9 -10.85 -12.25 12.26
N ARG A 10 -10.57 -11.09 11.70
CA ARG A 10 -10.56 -9.83 12.45
C ARG A 10 -10.75 -8.65 11.52
N ARG A 11 -11.27 -7.57 12.09
CA ARG A 11 -11.45 -6.29 11.42
C ARG A 11 -11.03 -5.19 12.36
N ASP A 12 -10.12 -4.32 11.92
CA ASP A 12 -9.59 -3.21 12.71
C ASP A 12 -9.80 -1.88 11.99
N SER A 13 -10.07 -0.83 12.74
CA SER A 13 -9.89 0.54 12.26
C SER A 13 -8.40 0.86 12.27
N LEU A 14 -7.83 1.14 11.11
CA LEU A 14 -6.40 1.46 10.97
C LEU A 14 -6.12 2.94 11.15
N CYS A 15 -7.03 3.77 10.68
CA CYS A 15 -7.04 5.22 10.78
C CYS A 15 -8.44 5.71 10.37
N ASP A 16 -8.67 7.02 10.41
CA ASP A 16 -9.97 7.57 10.02
C ASP A 16 -10.34 7.17 8.58
N GLY A 17 -11.55 6.60 8.45
CA GLY A 17 -12.08 6.13 7.18
C GLY A 17 -11.33 4.96 6.54
N THR A 18 -10.50 4.21 7.26
CA THR A 18 -9.76 3.07 6.71
C THR A 18 -9.86 1.83 7.59
N THR A 19 -10.30 0.73 7.00
CA THR A 19 -10.49 -0.56 7.67
C THR A 19 -9.51 -1.61 7.14
N GLY A 20 -8.84 -2.28 8.05
CA GLY A 20 -8.06 -3.50 7.79
C GLY A 20 -8.93 -4.75 7.96
N LEU A 21 -8.88 -5.65 6.99
CA LEU A 21 -9.48 -6.98 7.05
C LEU A 21 -8.35 -8.01 7.16
N TYR A 22 -8.46 -8.88 8.13
CA TYR A 22 -7.50 -9.95 8.39
C TYR A 22 -8.16 -11.28 8.16
N PHE A 23 -7.53 -12.10 7.36
CA PHE A 23 -8.04 -13.42 6.99
C PHE A 23 -7.07 -14.50 7.48
N GLU A 24 -7.62 -15.68 7.72
CA GLU A 24 -6.79 -16.87 7.78
C GLU A 24 -6.11 -17.05 6.44
N LYS A 25 -4.77 -17.19 6.47
CA LYS A 25 -4.01 -17.41 5.24
C LYS A 25 -4.30 -18.80 4.73
N PRO A 26 -4.89 -18.94 3.52
CA PRO A 26 -5.20 -20.26 2.99
C PRO A 26 -3.93 -21.11 2.80
N ASP A 27 -4.02 -22.41 3.08
CA ASP A 27 -2.93 -23.33 2.88
C ASP A 27 -2.40 -23.30 1.44
N GLY A 28 -1.09 -23.20 1.29
CA GLY A 28 -0.45 -23.13 -0.01
C GLY A 28 -0.60 -21.80 -0.74
N PHE A 29 -1.29 -20.79 -0.19
CA PHE A 29 -1.35 -19.46 -0.78
C PHE A 29 -0.03 -18.73 -0.61
N LYS A 30 0.74 -18.64 -1.70
CA LYS A 30 2.04 -17.97 -1.74
C LYS A 30 1.97 -16.73 -2.60
N PHE A 31 2.51 -15.62 -2.12
CA PHE A 31 2.57 -14.34 -2.86
C PHE A 31 3.91 -13.65 -2.64
N LYS A 32 4.23 -12.71 -3.53
CA LYS A 32 5.36 -11.80 -3.39
C LYS A 32 4.87 -10.49 -2.76
N PRO A 33 5.65 -9.85 -1.89
CA PRO A 33 5.29 -8.54 -1.35
C PRO A 33 4.99 -7.54 -2.47
N GLY A 34 3.90 -6.81 -2.31
CA GLY A 34 3.41 -5.84 -3.29
C GLY A 34 2.35 -6.35 -4.27
N GLN A 35 2.10 -7.66 -4.31
CA GLN A 35 1.03 -8.23 -5.12
C GLN A 35 -0.35 -7.98 -4.50
N PHE A 36 -1.39 -8.12 -5.32
CA PHE A 36 -2.80 -8.04 -4.94
C PHE A 36 -3.54 -9.35 -5.20
N ALA A 37 -4.75 -9.46 -4.70
CA ALA A 37 -5.67 -10.55 -4.99
C ALA A 37 -7.10 -10.02 -5.14
N ASN A 38 -7.94 -10.77 -5.81
CA ASN A 38 -9.37 -10.52 -5.90
C ASN A 38 -10.07 -11.15 -4.70
N PHE A 39 -10.82 -10.35 -3.96
CA PHE A 39 -11.65 -10.77 -2.84
C PHE A 39 -13.11 -10.66 -3.27
N THR A 40 -13.80 -11.80 -3.33
CA THR A 40 -15.21 -11.87 -3.70
C THR A 40 -16.04 -12.25 -2.45
N LEU A 41 -17.09 -11.51 -2.19
CA LEU A 41 -18.05 -11.83 -1.14
C LEU A 41 -18.77 -13.12 -1.51
N ASP A 42 -18.64 -14.16 -0.68
CA ASP A 42 -19.28 -15.44 -0.96
C ASP A 42 -20.77 -15.38 -0.59
N SER A 43 -21.60 -16.01 -1.42
CA SER A 43 -23.05 -16.18 -1.19
C SER A 43 -23.84 -14.87 -0.95
N VAL A 44 -23.36 -13.74 -1.52
CA VAL A 44 -23.97 -12.42 -1.40
C VAL A 44 -24.56 -11.96 -2.73
N ILE A 45 -25.80 -11.49 -2.69
CA ILE A 45 -26.45 -10.82 -3.83
C ILE A 45 -26.39 -9.32 -3.58
N THR A 46 -25.91 -8.56 -4.55
CA THR A 46 -25.88 -7.09 -4.49
C THR A 46 -26.31 -6.48 -5.82
N THR A 47 -26.96 -5.33 -5.74
CA THR A 47 -27.26 -4.47 -6.90
C THR A 47 -26.18 -3.41 -7.15
N ASP A 48 -25.07 -3.47 -6.41
CA ASP A 48 -23.93 -2.55 -6.60
C ASP A 48 -23.36 -2.71 -8.01
N PRO A 49 -23.29 -1.63 -8.83
CA PRO A 49 -22.69 -1.68 -10.16
C PRO A 49 -21.23 -2.18 -10.15
N GLY A 50 -20.52 -1.96 -9.05
CA GLY A 50 -19.17 -2.48 -8.85
C GLY A 50 -19.11 -3.97 -8.50
N GLY A 51 -20.26 -4.65 -8.30
CA GLY A 51 -20.33 -6.07 -7.98
C GLY A 51 -19.78 -6.45 -6.61
N ILE A 52 -19.59 -7.76 -6.43
CA ILE A 52 -19.17 -8.39 -5.17
C ILE A 52 -17.67 -8.67 -5.08
N THR A 53 -16.89 -8.28 -6.07
CA THR A 53 -15.43 -8.53 -6.14
C THR A 53 -14.65 -7.24 -6.05
N ARG A 54 -13.54 -7.24 -5.29
CA ARG A 54 -12.56 -6.14 -5.28
C ARG A 54 -11.15 -6.69 -5.36
N SER A 55 -10.35 -6.07 -6.23
CA SER A 55 -8.90 -6.25 -6.24
C SER A 55 -8.31 -5.43 -5.09
N LEU A 56 -7.65 -6.09 -4.15
CA LEU A 56 -7.05 -5.45 -2.98
C LEU A 56 -5.60 -5.88 -2.86
N SER A 57 -4.71 -4.90 -2.70
CA SER A 57 -3.29 -5.18 -2.46
C SER A 57 -3.13 -5.90 -1.13
N ILE A 58 -2.30 -6.93 -1.12
CA ILE A 58 -1.98 -7.68 0.09
C ILE A 58 -1.05 -6.83 0.94
N ALA A 59 -1.59 -6.29 2.04
CA ALA A 59 -0.85 -5.41 2.94
C ALA A 59 0.04 -6.17 3.92
N SER A 60 -0.28 -7.44 4.23
CA SER A 60 0.61 -8.30 5.02
C SER A 60 1.84 -8.72 4.21
N ALA A 61 2.96 -8.93 4.90
CA ALA A 61 4.12 -9.58 4.31
C ALA A 61 3.96 -11.12 4.31
N PRO A 62 4.66 -11.86 3.43
CA PRO A 62 4.50 -13.32 3.32
C PRO A 62 4.76 -14.11 4.61
N HIS A 63 5.61 -13.61 5.51
CA HIS A 63 5.92 -14.24 6.79
C HIS A 63 4.86 -13.98 7.88
N GLU A 64 3.99 -12.97 7.71
CA GLU A 64 2.95 -12.67 8.69
C GLU A 64 1.90 -13.80 8.72
N LYS A 65 1.41 -14.10 9.92
CA LYS A 65 0.48 -15.21 10.17
C LYS A 65 -0.81 -15.09 9.40
N ASP A 66 -1.38 -13.87 9.39
CA ASP A 66 -2.66 -13.59 8.75
C ASP A 66 -2.46 -12.89 7.39
N LEU A 67 -3.34 -13.16 6.45
CA LEU A 67 -3.44 -12.39 5.22
C LEU A 67 -4.20 -11.11 5.52
N MET A 68 -3.57 -9.96 5.28
CA MET A 68 -4.17 -8.66 5.56
C MET A 68 -4.37 -7.86 4.27
N VAL A 69 -5.53 -7.25 4.14
CA VAL A 69 -5.80 -6.18 3.17
C VAL A 69 -6.35 -4.97 3.90
N ALA A 70 -6.25 -3.80 3.30
CA ALA A 70 -6.87 -2.59 3.84
C ALA A 70 -7.63 -1.84 2.75
N MET A 71 -8.71 -1.21 3.13
CA MET A 71 -9.55 -0.44 2.20
C MET A 71 -10.02 0.87 2.84
N ARG A 72 -9.95 1.95 2.07
CA ARG A 72 -10.61 3.19 2.44
C ARG A 72 -12.10 3.02 2.31
N MET A 73 -12.82 3.34 3.38
CA MET A 73 -14.27 3.20 3.42
C MET A 73 -14.94 4.27 2.55
N ARG A 74 -15.81 3.82 1.67
CA ARG A 74 -16.68 4.62 0.81
C ARG A 74 -18.04 3.94 0.77
N ASP A 75 -19.06 4.67 0.43
CA ASP A 75 -20.43 4.13 0.33
C ASP A 75 -20.60 3.31 -0.97
N THR A 76 -20.03 2.10 -0.98
CA THR A 76 -20.23 1.09 -2.02
C THR A 76 -20.78 -0.19 -1.41
N GLY A 77 -21.57 -0.96 -2.17
CA GLY A 77 -22.19 -2.19 -1.70
C GLY A 77 -21.17 -3.17 -1.14
N PHE A 78 -20.07 -3.42 -1.85
CA PHE A 78 -19.00 -4.29 -1.38
C PHE A 78 -18.46 -3.86 0.00
N LYS A 79 -18.12 -2.58 0.18
CA LYS A 79 -17.50 -2.08 1.42
C LYS A 79 -18.49 -2.11 2.59
N ARG A 80 -19.76 -1.76 2.35
CA ARG A 80 -20.83 -1.89 3.38
C ARG A 80 -20.99 -3.33 3.83
N ILE A 81 -21.13 -4.26 2.88
CA ILE A 81 -21.32 -5.68 3.17
C ILE A 81 -20.08 -6.24 3.86
N ALA A 82 -18.88 -6.04 3.32
CA ALA A 82 -17.63 -6.53 3.91
C ALA A 82 -17.41 -6.03 5.35
N SER A 83 -17.89 -4.81 5.66
CA SER A 83 -17.84 -4.26 7.01
C SER A 83 -18.87 -4.85 7.97
N ALA A 84 -20.00 -5.35 7.47
CA ALA A 84 -21.09 -5.90 8.26
C ALA A 84 -21.02 -7.43 8.44
N LEU A 85 -20.26 -8.14 7.59
CA LEU A 85 -20.14 -9.59 7.69
C LEU A 85 -19.62 -10.02 9.06
N PRO A 86 -20.11 -11.13 9.64
CA PRO A 86 -19.58 -11.65 10.90
C PRO A 86 -18.14 -12.14 10.74
N ILE A 87 -17.39 -12.13 11.85
CA ILE A 87 -16.13 -12.87 11.92
C ILE A 87 -16.42 -14.36 11.67
N GLY A 88 -15.57 -15.02 10.89
CA GLY A 88 -15.81 -16.37 10.36
C GLY A 88 -16.43 -16.40 8.98
N ALA A 89 -16.84 -15.25 8.42
CA ALA A 89 -17.41 -15.20 7.07
C ALA A 89 -16.36 -15.59 6.01
N PRO A 90 -16.76 -16.41 5.01
CA PRO A 90 -15.89 -16.78 3.90
C PRO A 90 -15.83 -15.68 2.83
N PHE A 91 -14.66 -15.54 2.24
CA PHE A 91 -14.42 -14.80 1.01
C PHE A 91 -13.76 -15.72 -0.01
N LEU A 92 -14.17 -15.64 -1.26
CA LEU A 92 -13.43 -16.29 -2.34
C LEU A 92 -12.22 -15.44 -2.69
N LEU A 93 -11.05 -16.04 -2.66
CA LEU A 93 -9.75 -15.42 -2.93
C LEU A 93 -9.16 -15.95 -4.23
N GLU A 94 -8.88 -15.07 -5.18
CA GLU A 94 -8.19 -15.39 -6.42
C GLU A 94 -6.94 -14.55 -6.58
N GLY A 95 -5.82 -15.19 -6.87
CA GLY A 95 -4.52 -14.54 -7.00
C GLY A 95 -3.37 -15.46 -6.59
N PRO A 96 -2.17 -14.90 -6.33
CA PRO A 96 -1.86 -13.47 -6.38
C PRO A 96 -1.66 -12.96 -7.81
N TYR A 97 -1.90 -11.66 -7.99
CA TYR A 97 -1.71 -10.93 -9.24
C TYR A 97 -0.79 -9.72 -9.04
N GLY A 98 -0.39 -9.10 -10.14
CA GLY A 98 0.37 -7.86 -10.13
C GLY A 98 1.88 -8.04 -10.16
N ASN A 99 2.55 -7.00 -10.68
CA ASN A 99 3.99 -6.94 -10.89
C ASN A 99 4.67 -5.82 -10.10
N LEU A 100 3.94 -5.17 -9.18
CA LEU A 100 4.50 -4.16 -8.29
C LEU A 100 5.32 -4.83 -7.18
N VAL A 101 6.43 -5.48 -7.57
CA VAL A 101 7.32 -6.20 -6.67
C VAL A 101 8.71 -5.59 -6.66
N LEU A 102 9.43 -5.71 -5.55
CA LEU A 102 10.78 -5.17 -5.41
C LEU A 102 11.71 -5.76 -6.48
N HIS A 103 12.54 -4.93 -7.10
CA HIS A 103 13.53 -5.38 -8.07
C HIS A 103 14.60 -6.26 -7.42
N ARG A 104 15.37 -7.01 -8.22
CA ARG A 104 16.38 -7.95 -7.69
C ARG A 104 17.71 -7.29 -7.31
N GLY A 105 18.05 -6.20 -7.98
CA GLY A 105 19.35 -5.54 -7.83
C GLY A 105 19.44 -4.68 -6.58
N VAL A 106 19.96 -5.21 -5.48
CA VAL A 106 20.02 -4.53 -4.17
C VAL A 106 20.94 -3.29 -4.15
N ALA A 107 21.81 -3.10 -5.13
CA ALA A 107 22.68 -1.94 -5.23
C ALA A 107 21.89 -0.65 -5.53
N ARG A 108 20.82 -0.78 -6.31
CA ARG A 108 19.97 0.35 -6.70
C ARG A 108 18.89 0.62 -5.62
N PRO A 109 18.71 1.87 -5.20
CA PRO A 109 17.67 2.21 -4.23
C PRO A 109 16.25 1.94 -4.77
N ALA A 110 15.32 1.63 -3.86
CA ALA A 110 13.89 1.60 -4.14
C ALA A 110 13.22 2.84 -3.54
N VAL A 111 12.53 3.62 -4.36
CA VAL A 111 11.81 4.82 -3.96
C VAL A 111 10.32 4.57 -4.11
N PHE A 112 9.62 4.56 -3.00
CA PHE A 112 8.18 4.33 -2.93
C PHE A 112 7.44 5.66 -2.79
N LEU A 113 6.50 5.93 -3.69
CA LEU A 113 5.64 7.11 -3.71
C LEU A 113 4.20 6.64 -3.45
N ALA A 114 3.77 6.75 -2.21
CA ALA A 114 2.46 6.28 -1.77
C ALA A 114 1.46 7.42 -1.59
N GLY A 115 0.24 7.25 -2.06
CA GLY A 115 -0.88 8.15 -1.79
C GLY A 115 -2.02 7.45 -1.05
N GLY A 116 -2.35 7.91 0.16
CA GLY A 116 -3.43 7.35 0.96
C GLY A 116 -3.33 5.83 1.13
N ILE A 117 -4.36 5.08 0.72
CA ILE A 117 -4.36 3.60 0.84
C ILE A 117 -3.38 2.91 -0.12
N GLY A 118 -2.78 3.62 -1.07
CA GLY A 118 -1.66 3.14 -1.90
C GLY A 118 -0.42 2.72 -1.10
N ILE A 119 -0.42 2.97 0.21
CA ILE A 119 0.58 2.47 1.15
C ILE A 119 0.58 0.93 1.29
N THR A 120 -0.53 0.26 0.98
CA THR A 120 -0.71 -1.17 1.26
C THR A 120 0.33 -2.10 0.62
N PRO A 121 0.64 -2.02 -0.70
CA PRO A 121 1.68 -2.85 -1.28
C PRO A 121 3.07 -2.54 -0.69
N PHE A 122 3.34 -1.28 -0.37
CA PHE A 122 4.63 -0.87 0.19
C PHE A 122 4.81 -1.34 1.63
N ARG A 123 3.74 -1.33 2.46
CA ARG A 123 3.80 -1.95 3.78
C ARG A 123 4.26 -3.41 3.70
N SER A 124 3.66 -4.19 2.80
CA SER A 124 4.04 -5.58 2.55
C SER A 124 5.53 -5.72 2.18
N MET A 125 6.00 -4.88 1.25
CA MET A 125 7.39 -4.88 0.79
C MET A 125 8.36 -4.49 1.90
N ILE A 126 8.08 -3.42 2.64
CA ILE A 126 8.94 -2.89 3.71
C ILE A 126 9.03 -3.89 4.86
N ARG A 127 7.90 -4.44 5.30
CA ARG A 127 7.86 -5.48 6.33
C ARG A 127 8.70 -6.69 5.94
N HIS A 128 8.50 -7.18 4.72
CA HIS A 128 9.26 -8.33 4.22
C HIS A 128 10.76 -8.03 4.11
N ALA A 129 11.12 -6.89 3.52
CA ALA A 129 12.52 -6.49 3.36
C ALA A 129 13.23 -6.37 4.71
N THR A 130 12.55 -5.87 5.73
CA THR A 130 13.08 -5.75 7.10
C THR A 130 13.27 -7.13 7.74
N GLU A 131 12.28 -8.01 7.64
CA GLU A 131 12.32 -9.35 8.20
C GLU A 131 13.45 -10.22 7.63
N VAL A 132 13.64 -10.17 6.31
CA VAL A 132 14.68 -10.96 5.64
C VAL A 132 16.06 -10.27 5.63
N GLY A 133 16.22 -9.13 6.29
CA GLY A 133 17.47 -8.37 6.31
C GLY A 133 17.91 -7.92 4.90
N SER A 134 16.98 -7.52 4.04
CA SER A 134 17.28 -7.10 2.67
C SER A 134 18.31 -5.99 2.62
N ALA A 135 19.24 -6.05 1.68
CA ALA A 135 20.26 -5.02 1.47
C ALA A 135 19.75 -3.78 0.69
N HIS A 136 18.51 -3.77 0.22
CA HIS A 136 17.94 -2.60 -0.47
C HIS A 136 17.89 -1.37 0.43
N LYS A 137 18.32 -0.23 -0.09
CA LYS A 137 17.98 1.07 0.47
C LYS A 137 16.57 1.44 0.02
N ILE A 138 15.67 1.65 0.96
CA ILE A 138 14.26 1.93 0.68
C ILE A 138 13.91 3.33 1.21
N PHE A 139 13.35 4.18 0.34
CA PHE A 139 12.79 5.48 0.70
C PHE A 139 11.29 5.42 0.47
N LEU A 140 10.50 5.75 1.47
CA LEU A 140 9.04 5.84 1.36
C LEU A 140 8.59 7.28 1.56
N PHE A 141 8.13 7.92 0.49
CA PHE A 141 7.38 9.16 0.55
C PHE A 141 5.90 8.81 0.61
N TYR A 142 5.27 9.15 1.73
CA TYR A 142 3.87 8.79 1.98
C TYR A 142 3.02 10.04 2.08
N SER A 143 2.29 10.35 1.01
CA SER A 143 1.35 11.48 0.94
C SER A 143 0.02 11.11 1.55
N ILE A 144 -0.35 11.81 2.60
CA ILE A 144 -1.62 11.71 3.31
C ILE A 144 -2.32 13.07 3.29
N ARG A 145 -3.64 13.06 3.28
CA ARG A 145 -4.39 14.31 3.26
C ARG A 145 -4.40 14.97 4.63
N ARG A 146 -4.74 14.21 5.66
CA ARG A 146 -4.81 14.64 7.07
C ARG A 146 -4.10 13.62 7.95
N PHE A 147 -3.62 14.06 9.09
CA PHE A 147 -2.91 13.18 10.03
C PHE A 147 -3.73 11.96 10.45
N GLU A 148 -5.03 12.16 10.73
CA GLU A 148 -5.95 11.11 11.17
C GLU A 148 -6.20 10.04 10.10
N GLU A 149 -5.89 10.33 8.84
CA GLU A 149 -6.04 9.42 7.70
C GLU A 149 -4.77 8.58 7.42
N ALA A 150 -3.73 8.72 8.26
CA ALA A 150 -2.43 8.08 8.07
C ALA A 150 -2.44 6.61 8.51
N ALA A 151 -2.77 5.70 7.61
CA ALA A 151 -2.67 4.27 7.89
C ALA A 151 -1.21 3.85 8.13
N PHE A 152 -0.99 2.97 9.12
CA PHE A 152 0.32 2.37 9.44
C PHE A 152 1.41 3.35 9.88
N LEU A 153 1.09 4.60 10.21
CA LEU A 153 2.09 5.64 10.53
C LEU A 153 3.02 5.22 11.68
N LYS A 154 2.44 4.71 12.78
CA LYS A 154 3.20 4.24 13.93
C LYS A 154 4.10 3.06 13.56
N GLU A 155 3.54 2.06 12.90
CA GLU A 155 4.27 0.85 12.47
C GLU A 155 5.46 1.20 11.57
N LEU A 156 5.28 2.10 10.60
CA LEU A 156 6.34 2.51 9.67
C LEU A 156 7.47 3.28 10.38
N ARG A 157 7.15 4.08 11.41
CA ARG A 157 8.14 4.73 12.26
C ARG A 157 8.96 3.70 13.06
N GLU A 158 8.29 2.73 13.67
CA GLU A 158 8.95 1.64 14.40
C GLU A 158 9.86 0.80 13.49
N ILE A 159 9.42 0.51 12.27
CA ILE A 159 10.25 -0.19 11.28
C ILE A 159 11.49 0.63 10.91
N GLN A 160 11.38 1.95 10.76
CA GLN A 160 12.53 2.82 10.48
C GLN A 160 13.58 2.76 11.60
N GLU A 161 13.16 2.65 12.86
CA GLU A 161 14.09 2.49 13.99
C GLU A 161 14.83 1.16 13.96
N LEU A 162 14.17 0.10 13.48
CA LEU A 162 14.73 -1.24 13.37
C LEU A 162 15.58 -1.47 12.11
N ASN A 163 15.27 -0.77 11.03
CA ASN A 163 15.92 -0.97 9.72
C ASN A 163 16.66 0.29 9.25
N PRO A 164 17.97 0.38 9.41
CA PRO A 164 18.75 1.58 9.02
C PRO A 164 18.77 1.84 7.52
N ARG A 165 18.36 0.86 6.70
CA ARG A 165 18.24 0.99 5.24
C ARG A 165 16.87 1.50 4.80
N PHE A 166 15.91 1.66 5.71
CA PHE A 166 14.59 2.21 5.44
C PHE A 166 14.51 3.66 5.91
N LYS A 167 14.05 4.57 5.03
CA LYS A 167 13.76 5.97 5.34
C LYS A 167 12.29 6.24 5.08
N PHE A 168 11.60 6.75 6.10
CA PHE A 168 10.19 7.06 6.06
C PHE A 168 9.97 8.57 6.06
N ILE A 169 9.41 9.10 4.98
CA ILE A 169 9.18 10.53 4.73
C ILE A 169 7.66 10.74 4.53
N PRO A 170 6.86 10.84 5.62
CA PRO A 170 5.44 11.16 5.50
C PRO A 170 5.26 12.64 5.20
N THR A 171 4.28 12.97 4.34
CA THR A 171 3.91 14.36 4.03
C THR A 171 2.40 14.56 4.15
N ILE A 172 1.97 15.67 4.78
CA ILE A 172 0.57 16.05 4.93
C ILE A 172 0.22 17.16 3.94
N THR A 173 -0.84 16.95 3.14
CA THR A 173 -1.24 17.91 2.11
C THR A 173 -2.26 18.96 2.58
N HIS A 174 -2.96 18.71 3.69
CA HIS A 174 -3.87 19.69 4.34
C HIS A 174 -3.26 20.18 5.65
N SER A 175 -3.18 21.48 5.79
CA SER A 175 -2.54 22.13 6.95
C SER A 175 -3.36 22.09 8.25
N ASP A 176 -4.66 21.78 8.16
CA ASP A 176 -5.53 21.80 9.33
C ASP A 176 -5.31 20.55 10.21
N GLY A 177 -5.19 20.75 11.53
CA GLY A 177 -5.07 19.65 12.49
C GLY A 177 -3.72 18.95 12.52
N ILE A 178 -2.66 19.56 12.00
CA ILE A 178 -1.31 19.00 12.08
C ILE A 178 -0.83 19.01 13.53
N PRO A 179 -0.43 17.86 14.11
CA PRO A 179 0.13 17.84 15.47
C PRO A 179 1.38 18.72 15.61
N HIS A 180 1.53 19.37 16.77
CA HIS A 180 2.70 20.22 17.05
C HIS A 180 4.03 19.47 17.00
N ASP A 181 4.01 18.17 17.25
CA ASP A 181 5.17 17.26 17.19
C ASP A 181 5.31 16.54 15.84
N TRP A 182 4.63 17.02 14.81
CA TRP A 182 4.76 16.46 13.46
C TRP A 182 6.21 16.53 12.98
N ARG A 183 6.74 15.38 12.57
CA ARG A 183 8.12 15.21 12.06
C ARG A 183 8.12 14.69 10.63
N GLY A 184 7.29 15.24 9.78
CA GLY A 184 7.21 14.92 8.37
C GLY A 184 7.24 16.18 7.53
N GLU A 185 7.17 15.99 6.24
CA GLU A 185 7.08 17.06 5.26
C GLU A 185 5.64 17.63 5.19
N LEU A 186 5.49 18.77 4.53
CA LEU A 186 4.21 19.41 4.26
C LEU A 186 4.00 19.60 2.75
N GLY A 187 2.75 19.50 2.32
CA GLY A 187 2.39 19.66 0.92
C GLY A 187 2.45 18.35 0.12
N HIS A 188 2.33 18.49 -1.18
CA HIS A 188 2.44 17.37 -2.11
C HIS A 188 3.90 16.93 -2.27
N ILE A 189 4.09 15.66 -2.66
CA ILE A 189 5.41 15.17 -3.07
C ILE A 189 5.82 15.94 -4.33
N THR A 190 6.99 16.56 -4.29
CA THR A 190 7.56 17.36 -5.37
C THR A 190 8.97 16.90 -5.72
N GLU A 191 9.45 17.25 -6.92
CA GLU A 191 10.83 16.94 -7.33
C GLU A 191 11.87 17.51 -6.35
N PRO A 192 11.79 18.77 -5.88
CA PRO A 192 12.73 19.28 -4.88
C PRO A 192 12.71 18.46 -3.57
N MET A 193 11.52 18.04 -3.10
CA MET A 193 11.42 17.17 -1.93
C MET A 193 12.12 15.83 -2.17
N LEU A 194 11.92 15.20 -3.34
CA LEU A 194 12.60 13.96 -3.67
C LEU A 194 14.13 14.14 -3.74
N ARG A 195 14.62 15.21 -4.38
CA ARG A 195 16.05 15.49 -4.55
C ARG A 195 16.78 15.77 -3.24
N SER A 196 16.08 16.29 -2.23
CA SER A 196 16.69 16.48 -0.90
C SER A 196 17.08 15.16 -0.21
N TRP A 197 16.46 14.05 -0.59
CA TRP A 197 16.72 12.71 -0.06
C TRP A 197 17.47 11.81 -1.05
N ILE A 198 17.29 12.06 -2.35
CA ILE A 198 17.77 11.22 -3.45
C ILE A 198 18.41 12.13 -4.50
N PRO A 199 19.72 12.45 -4.35
CA PRO A 199 20.40 13.39 -5.26
C PRO A 199 20.47 12.90 -6.71
N ASP A 200 20.62 11.59 -6.91
CA ASP A 200 20.68 10.96 -8.24
C ASP A 200 19.37 10.26 -8.57
N PHE A 201 18.66 10.76 -9.58
CA PHE A 201 17.39 10.20 -10.07
C PHE A 201 17.56 9.12 -11.13
N GLN A 202 18.74 8.96 -11.70
CA GLN A 202 18.98 8.00 -12.77
C GLN A 202 19.13 6.57 -12.25
N ASP A 203 19.61 6.42 -11.01
CA ASP A 203 19.92 5.11 -10.43
C ASP A 203 18.71 4.40 -9.81
N PRO A 204 17.81 5.04 -9.01
CA PRO A 204 16.75 4.36 -8.30
C PRO A 204 15.69 3.73 -9.20
N PHE A 205 14.99 2.72 -8.64
CA PHE A 205 13.68 2.31 -9.12
C PHE A 205 12.59 3.03 -8.34
N PHE A 206 11.67 3.67 -9.06
CA PHE A 206 10.51 4.35 -8.49
C PHE A 206 9.27 3.45 -8.55
N TYR A 207 8.55 3.38 -7.45
CA TYR A 207 7.31 2.61 -7.31
C TYR A 207 6.23 3.58 -6.88
N ILE A 208 5.15 3.67 -7.64
CA ILE A 208 4.07 4.62 -7.39
C ILE A 208 2.79 3.84 -7.13
N ALA A 209 2.10 4.11 -6.03
CA ALA A 209 0.78 3.53 -5.78
C ALA A 209 -0.14 4.54 -5.08
N GLY A 210 -1.35 4.70 -5.59
CA GLY A 210 -2.32 5.64 -5.06
C GLY A 210 -3.42 6.02 -6.03
N PRO A 211 -4.10 7.16 -5.79
CA PRO A 211 -5.14 7.67 -6.68
C PRO A 211 -4.62 7.91 -8.10
N PRO A 212 -5.44 7.66 -9.16
CA PRO A 212 -5.00 7.79 -10.56
C PRO A 212 -4.36 9.15 -10.88
N GLY A 213 -4.95 10.25 -10.41
CA GLY A 213 -4.38 11.59 -10.64
C GLY A 213 -3.00 11.80 -10.00
N MET A 214 -2.75 11.21 -8.82
CA MET A 214 -1.42 11.24 -8.20
C MET A 214 -0.43 10.39 -9.00
N VAL A 215 -0.82 9.20 -9.40
CA VAL A 215 0.05 8.29 -10.17
C VAL A 215 0.46 8.93 -11.48
N ALA A 216 -0.49 9.52 -12.22
CA ALA A 216 -0.21 10.24 -13.46
C ALA A 216 0.75 11.43 -13.25
N GLY A 217 0.47 12.29 -12.27
CA GLY A 217 1.33 13.44 -11.97
C GLY A 217 2.74 13.05 -11.51
N MET A 218 2.89 11.97 -10.72
CA MET A 218 4.20 11.47 -10.32
C MET A 218 4.99 10.89 -11.51
N ARG A 219 4.33 10.14 -12.40
CA ARG A 219 4.99 9.63 -13.61
C ARG A 219 5.47 10.77 -14.51
N GLU A 220 4.62 11.77 -14.73
CA GLU A 220 4.98 12.95 -15.53
C GLU A 220 6.18 13.69 -14.91
N MET A 221 6.12 14.00 -13.61
CA MET A 221 7.20 14.65 -12.87
C MET A 221 8.53 13.89 -12.99
N LEU A 222 8.51 12.57 -12.79
CA LEU A 222 9.72 11.74 -12.90
C LEU A 222 10.25 11.68 -14.34
N GLY A 223 9.36 11.61 -15.35
CA GLY A 223 9.74 11.65 -16.75
C GLY A 223 10.41 12.98 -17.14
N VAL A 224 9.84 14.12 -16.71
CA VAL A 224 10.45 15.45 -16.90
C VAL A 224 11.80 15.56 -16.18
N ALA A 225 11.94 14.95 -15.00
CA ALA A 225 13.20 14.88 -14.26
C ALA A 225 14.25 13.93 -14.87
N GLY A 226 13.90 13.26 -15.98
CA GLY A 226 14.81 12.39 -16.75
C GLY A 226 14.91 10.96 -16.24
N VAL A 227 13.97 10.49 -15.39
CA VAL A 227 13.93 9.09 -14.94
C VAL A 227 13.54 8.20 -16.12
N PRO A 228 14.31 7.15 -16.46
CA PRO A 228 13.93 6.20 -17.50
C PRO A 228 12.60 5.50 -17.17
N ASP A 229 11.70 5.34 -18.15
CA ASP A 229 10.38 4.71 -17.91
C ASP A 229 10.49 3.28 -17.37
N ASP A 230 11.50 2.53 -17.79
CA ASP A 230 11.81 1.18 -17.27
C ASP A 230 12.15 1.16 -15.77
N ASN A 231 12.51 2.32 -15.21
CA ASN A 231 12.76 2.47 -13.77
C ASN A 231 11.50 2.86 -13.00
N ILE A 232 10.35 3.05 -13.65
CA ILE A 232 9.08 3.46 -13.02
C ILE A 232 8.09 2.30 -13.07
N ARG A 233 7.62 1.89 -11.89
CA ARG A 233 6.54 0.91 -11.72
C ARG A 233 5.38 1.57 -11.02
N ALA A 234 4.18 1.47 -11.59
CA ALA A 234 3.02 2.16 -11.04
C ALA A 234 1.80 1.24 -10.97
N GLU A 235 0.96 1.48 -9.96
CA GLU A 235 -0.33 0.83 -9.76
C GLU A 235 -1.35 1.88 -9.34
N GLU A 236 -2.44 1.97 -10.11
CA GLU A 236 -3.53 2.92 -9.83
C GLU A 236 -4.61 2.25 -9.01
N PHE A 237 -5.05 2.92 -7.96
CA PHE A 237 -6.14 2.45 -7.13
C PHE A 237 -7.42 3.22 -7.49
N ALA A 238 -8.23 2.63 -8.36
CA ALA A 238 -9.53 3.20 -8.70
C ALA A 238 -10.52 3.05 -7.54
N GLY A 239 -11.42 4.04 -7.38
CA GLY A 239 -12.50 3.97 -6.38
C GLY A 239 -12.22 4.67 -5.05
N TYR A 240 -11.38 5.70 -5.10
CA TYR A 240 -11.20 6.68 -4.02
C TYR A 240 -12.37 7.67 -3.93
#